data_120f9a5ab943d9d3aff34e1230ce5c83
#
_entry.id   120f9a5ab943d9d3aff34e1230ce5c83
#
_cell.length_a   1.000
_cell.length_b   1.000
_cell.length_c   1.000
_cell.angle_alpha   90.00
_cell.angle_beta   90.00
_cell.angle_gamma   90.00
#
_symmetry.space_group_name_H-M   'P 1'
#
loop_
_entity.id
_entity.type
_entity.pdbx_description
1 polymer ?
#
loop_
_entity_poly.entity_id
_entity_poly.type
_entity_poly.pdbx_seq_one_letter_code
_entity_poly.pdbx_strand_id
1 'polypeptide(L)' 'MAKSPRVEFKIVRIAANDWQISAECPGVETKLIKGLTSKADVDDWMSGARRIAWLRANGYAK' A
#
# COMPACT_ATOMS: atom_id res chain seq x y z
N MET A 1 -12.00 22.72 -6.03
CA MET A 1 -11.53 22.31 -4.70
C MET A 1 -10.42 21.31 -4.84
N ALA A 2 -9.26 21.64 -4.33
CA ALA A 2 -8.14 20.72 -4.39
C ALA A 2 -8.26 19.67 -3.30
N LYS A 3 -8.18 18.43 -3.69
CA LYS A 3 -8.16 17.31 -2.74
C LYS A 3 -6.86 16.57 -2.86
N SER A 4 -6.31 16.20 -1.73
CA SER A 4 -5.15 15.35 -1.73
C SER A 4 -5.48 14.02 -2.39
N PRO A 5 -4.57 13.41 -3.13
CA PRO A 5 -4.80 12.08 -3.67
C PRO A 5 -5.11 11.12 -2.54
N ARG A 6 -6.16 10.35 -2.72
CA ARG A 6 -6.53 9.33 -1.74
C ARG A 6 -6.11 7.98 -2.30
N VAL A 7 -5.19 7.35 -1.61
CA VAL A 7 -4.73 6.02 -1.99
C VAL A 7 -5.52 4.99 -1.22
N GLU A 8 -6.16 4.07 -1.93
CA GLU A 8 -6.83 2.94 -1.32
C GLU A 8 -5.92 1.73 -1.33
N PHE A 9 -5.81 1.10 -0.17
CA PHE A 9 -4.99 -0.10 -0.02
C PHE A 9 -5.90 -1.31 0.10
N LYS A 10 -5.71 -2.27 -0.80
CA LYS A 10 -6.44 -3.52 -0.76
C LYS A 10 -5.48 -4.66 -0.53
N ILE A 11 -5.84 -5.52 0.40
CA ILE A 11 -5.00 -6.66 0.74
C ILE A 11 -5.36 -7.82 -0.18
N VAL A 12 -4.35 -8.40 -0.84
CA VAL A 12 -4.53 -9.53 -1.74
C VAL A 12 -3.67 -10.68 -1.25
N ARG A 13 -4.28 -11.82 -1.03
CA ARG A 13 -3.55 -13.03 -0.67
C ARG A 13 -3.31 -13.85 -1.93
N ILE A 14 -2.04 -14.04 -2.27
CA ILE A 14 -1.65 -14.82 -3.44
C ILE A 14 -1.49 -16.29 -3.06
N ALA A 15 -0.83 -16.53 -1.93
CA ALA A 15 -0.60 -17.88 -1.42
C ALA A 15 -0.47 -17.82 0.10
N ALA A 16 -0.27 -18.96 0.74
CA ALA A 16 -0.21 -19.03 2.20
C ALA A 16 0.87 -18.10 2.78
N ASN A 17 2.00 -18.00 2.10
CA ASN A 17 3.11 -17.15 2.55
C ASN A 17 3.42 -16.04 1.55
N ASP A 18 2.43 -15.65 0.75
CA ASP A 18 2.64 -14.63 -0.27
C ASP A 18 1.44 -13.68 -0.26
N TRP A 19 1.66 -12.49 0.26
CA TRP A 19 0.64 -11.46 0.36
C TRP A 19 1.10 -10.23 -0.39
N GLN A 20 0.14 -9.48 -0.90
CA GLN A 20 0.40 -8.22 -1.59
C GLN A 20 -0.61 -7.18 -1.13
N ILE A 21 -0.22 -5.92 -1.26
CA ILE A 21 -1.15 -4.82 -1.04
C ILE A 21 -1.25 -4.07 -2.36
N SER A 22 -2.48 -3.89 -2.82
CA SER A 22 -2.76 -3.13 -4.03
C SER A 22 -3.07 -1.70 -3.63
N ALA A 23 -2.26 -0.76 -4.09
CA ALA A 23 -2.46 0.65 -3.82
C ALA A 23 -3.08 1.31 -5.05
N GLU A 24 -4.33 1.74 -4.90
CA GLU A 24 -5.08 2.36 -5.99
C GLU A 24 -5.25 3.85 -5.73
N CYS A 25 -4.90 4.65 -6.72
CA CYS A 25 -5.05 6.08 -6.65
C CYS A 25 -5.72 6.57 -7.93
N PRO A 26 -6.79 7.39 -7.84
CA PRO A 26 -7.47 7.90 -9.04
C PRO A 26 -6.50 8.63 -9.96
N GLY A 27 -6.57 8.31 -11.24
CA GLY A 27 -5.75 8.96 -12.25
C GLY A 27 -4.32 8.46 -12.33
N VAL A 28 -3.95 7.47 -11.51
CA VAL A 28 -2.62 6.89 -11.48
C VAL A 28 -2.73 5.39 -11.55
N GLU A 29 -1.72 4.74 -12.12
CA GLU A 29 -1.70 3.30 -12.20
C GLU A 29 -1.70 2.68 -10.81
N THR A 30 -2.37 1.55 -10.70
CA THR A 30 -2.35 0.75 -9.48
C THR A 30 -0.94 0.24 -9.23
N LYS A 31 -0.46 0.43 -8.00
CA LYS A 31 0.86 -0.05 -7.60
C LYS A 31 0.70 -1.21 -6.64
N LEU A 32 1.64 -2.13 -6.68
CA LEU A 32 1.60 -3.32 -5.84
C LEU A 32 2.77 -3.30 -4.86
N ILE A 33 2.45 -3.54 -3.60
CA ILE A 33 3.45 -3.69 -2.56
C ILE A 33 3.63 -5.19 -2.35
N LYS A 34 4.81 -5.69 -2.65
CA LYS A 34 5.14 -7.11 -2.58
C LYS A 34 6.13 -7.38 -1.46
N GLY A 35 6.45 -8.65 -1.26
CA GLY A 35 7.42 -9.05 -0.24
C GLY A 35 6.82 -9.28 1.13
N LEU A 36 5.49 -9.32 1.21
CA LEU A 36 4.79 -9.61 2.45
C LEU A 36 4.56 -11.11 2.55
N THR A 37 4.94 -11.70 3.65
CA THR A 37 4.93 -13.17 3.79
C THR A 37 3.82 -13.67 4.70
N SER A 38 3.14 -12.76 5.41
CA SER A 38 2.07 -13.15 6.33
C SER A 38 1.11 -11.99 6.52
N LYS A 39 -0.04 -12.30 7.12
CA LYS A 39 -0.99 -11.25 7.45
C LYS A 39 -0.41 -10.29 8.49
N ALA A 40 0.42 -10.79 9.39
CA ALA A 40 1.09 -9.94 10.36
C ALA A 40 1.99 -8.91 9.67
N ASP A 41 2.69 -9.32 8.62
CA ASP A 41 3.50 -8.42 7.81
C ASP A 41 2.63 -7.36 7.15
N VAL A 42 1.48 -7.77 6.62
CA VAL A 42 0.54 -6.85 5.99
C VAL A 42 0.04 -5.82 7.01
N ASP A 43 -0.40 -6.29 8.17
CA ASP A 43 -0.89 -5.40 9.22
C ASP A 43 0.19 -4.44 9.70
N ASP A 44 1.41 -4.93 9.87
CA ASP A 44 2.54 -4.10 10.27
C ASP A 44 2.82 -3.02 9.22
N TRP A 45 2.80 -3.40 7.94
CA TRP A 45 3.01 -2.45 6.86
C TRP A 45 1.93 -1.37 6.84
N MET A 46 0.67 -1.78 7.01
CA MET A 46 -0.48 -0.88 6.94
C MET A 46 -0.56 0.09 8.11
N SER A 47 -0.16 -0.34 9.30
CA SER A 47 -0.32 0.46 10.50
C SER A 47 0.93 1.24 10.89
N GLY A 48 2.06 1.00 10.24
CA GLY A 48 3.33 1.53 10.69
C GLY A 48 3.93 2.59 9.78
N ALA A 49 5.15 2.96 10.10
CA ALA A 49 5.91 3.95 9.35
C ALA A 49 6.23 3.50 7.92
N ARG A 50 6.17 2.20 7.66
CA ARG A 50 6.45 1.66 6.32
C ARG A 50 5.46 2.19 5.29
N ARG A 51 4.18 2.27 5.65
CA ARG A 51 3.16 2.83 4.76
C ARG A 51 3.44 4.30 4.47
N ILE A 52 3.77 5.06 5.50
CA ILE A 52 4.06 6.47 5.36
C ILE A 52 5.30 6.67 4.50
N ALA A 53 6.35 5.88 4.71
CA ALA A 53 7.55 5.93 3.90
C ALA A 53 7.26 5.63 2.44
N TRP A 54 6.40 4.64 2.19
CA TRP A 54 6.00 4.29 0.83
C TRP A 54 5.25 5.45 0.16
N LEU A 55 4.31 6.06 0.90
CA LEU A 55 3.54 7.18 0.38
C LEU A 55 4.45 8.35 0.02
N ARG A 56 5.43 8.64 0.85
CA ARG A 56 6.39 9.72 0.59
C ARG A 56 7.27 9.40 -0.62
N ALA A 57 7.73 8.17 -0.72
CA ALA A 57 8.58 7.75 -1.84
C ALA A 57 7.86 7.85 -3.17
N ASN A 58 6.53 7.71 -3.17
CA ASN A 58 5.72 7.79 -4.38
C ASN A 58 5.07 9.16 -4.58
N GLY A 59 5.37 10.14 -3.73
CA GLY A 59 4.87 11.48 -3.88
C GLY A 59 3.42 11.69 -3.44
N TYR A 60 2.84 10.74 -2.71
CA TYR A 60 1.46 10.84 -2.24
C TYR A 60 1.34 11.51 -0.88
N ALA A 61 2.44 11.64 -0.15
CA ALA A 61 2.46 12.32 1.13
C ALA A 61 3.69 13.22 1.23
N LYS A 62 3.56 14.27 2.02
CA LYS A 62 4.66 15.21 2.24
C LYS A 62 5.30 15.00 3.59
#